data_93dbffb0fed9c5d499ecce81ee2b9d37
#
_entry.id   93dbffb0fed9c5d499ecce81ee2b9d37
#
_cell.length_a   1.000
_cell.length_b   1.000
_cell.length_c   1.000
_cell.angle_alpha   90.00
_cell.angle_beta   90.00
_cell.angle_gamma   90.00
#
_symmetry.space_group_name_H-M   'P 1'
#
loop_
_entity.id
_entity.type
_entity.pdbx_description
1 polymer ?
#
loop_
_entity_poly.entity_id
_entity_poly.type
_entity_poly.pdbx_seq_one_letter_code
_entity_poly.pdbx_strand_id
1 'polypeptide(L)'
;MNNVPFEAEVPQGKLILSRTDLKGIITYVNDTFAHVCGYHAEELVGKPHNIIRHPDMPRSIFKQMWDTIVTGKEWEGIVKNLRKDGGYYWVHARITPLSENGQIVGYKSARVYVAPYKRQEMDKKYAHIRNAEEGKIPFTINLSSLEWNKLKAHAEKEGITYQEVVKQLIDKI
;
A
#
# COMPACT_ATOMS: atom_id res chain seq x y z
N MET A 1 -0.95 13.41 22.18
CA MET A 1 0.41 13.46 21.61
C MET A 1 0.29 13.13 20.12
N ASN A 2 0.61 14.08 19.24
CA ASN A 2 0.63 13.82 17.80
C ASN A 2 1.81 12.89 17.50
N ASN A 3 1.54 11.60 17.37
CA ASN A 3 2.55 10.64 16.93
C ASN A 3 2.84 10.91 15.45
N VAL A 4 3.96 11.57 15.19
CA VAL A 4 4.48 11.67 13.80
C VAL A 4 4.80 10.24 13.36
N PRO A 5 4.23 9.76 12.24
CA PRO A 5 4.57 8.43 11.72
C PRO A 5 6.07 8.32 11.50
N PHE A 6 6.71 7.31 12.07
CA PHE A 6 8.14 7.05 11.88
C PHE A 6 8.35 5.76 11.10
N GLU A 7 9.42 5.70 10.33
CA GLU A 7 9.83 4.50 9.62
C GLU A 7 10.67 3.61 10.53
N ALA A 8 10.21 2.40 10.77
CA ALA A 8 10.95 1.41 11.54
C ALA A 8 11.96 0.68 10.65
N GLU A 9 13.12 0.38 11.22
CA GLU A 9 14.16 -0.38 10.54
C GLU A 9 13.75 -1.84 10.36
N VAL A 10 13.97 -2.35 9.15
CA VAL A 10 13.87 -3.77 8.82
C VAL A 10 15.26 -4.37 8.85
N PRO A 11 15.53 -5.38 9.69
CA PRO A 11 16.88 -5.95 9.81
C PRO A 11 17.35 -6.55 8.48
N GLN A 12 18.52 -6.12 8.01
CA GLN A 12 19.15 -6.70 6.82
C GLN A 12 19.59 -8.14 7.10
N GLY A 13 19.44 -9.00 6.10
CA GLY A 13 19.80 -10.41 6.23
C GLY A 13 18.84 -11.25 7.10
N LYS A 14 17.78 -10.65 7.64
CA LYS A 14 16.74 -11.39 8.37
C LYS A 14 15.53 -11.62 7.48
N LEU A 15 14.94 -12.80 7.62
CA LEU A 15 13.73 -13.18 6.91
C LEU A 15 12.51 -12.95 7.81
N ILE A 16 11.52 -12.24 7.27
CA ILE A 16 10.23 -11.96 7.91
C ILE A 16 9.22 -12.94 7.32
N LEU A 17 8.72 -13.88 8.11
CA LEU A 17 7.84 -14.95 7.65
C LEU A 17 6.45 -14.88 8.27
N SER A 18 5.44 -15.15 7.44
CA SER A 18 4.08 -15.47 7.90
C SER A 18 3.44 -16.55 7.04
N ARG A 19 2.42 -17.23 7.61
CA ARG A 19 1.50 -18.10 6.88
C ARG A 19 0.09 -17.67 7.16
N THR A 20 -0.78 -17.91 6.19
CA THR A 20 -2.22 -17.68 6.34
C THR A 20 -2.97 -18.91 5.81
N ASP A 21 -4.22 -19.03 6.22
CA ASP A 21 -5.19 -19.88 5.55
C ASP A 21 -5.64 -19.26 4.20
N LEU A 22 -6.61 -19.91 3.54
CA LEU A 22 -7.18 -19.47 2.27
C LEU A 22 -7.92 -18.11 2.37
N LYS A 23 -8.37 -17.75 3.56
CA LYS A 23 -9.09 -16.48 3.83
C LYS A 23 -8.15 -15.34 4.20
N GLY A 24 -6.84 -15.60 4.28
CA GLY A 24 -5.86 -14.62 4.71
C GLY A 24 -5.79 -14.43 6.23
N ILE A 25 -6.32 -15.38 7.01
CA ILE A 25 -6.16 -15.39 8.46
C ILE A 25 -4.78 -15.92 8.80
N ILE A 26 -4.04 -15.19 9.63
CA ILE A 26 -2.67 -15.55 10.03
C ILE A 26 -2.70 -16.83 10.86
N THR A 27 -1.93 -17.83 10.43
CA THR A 27 -1.77 -19.12 11.13
C THR A 27 -0.38 -19.26 11.75
N TYR A 28 0.58 -18.48 11.27
CA TYR A 28 1.96 -18.48 11.76
C TYR A 28 2.67 -17.19 11.44
N VAL A 29 3.51 -16.73 12.35
CA VAL A 29 4.53 -15.69 12.16
C VAL A 29 5.83 -16.10 12.86
N ASN A 30 6.99 -15.65 12.32
CA ASN A 30 8.25 -15.81 13.06
C ASN A 30 8.53 -14.58 13.96
N ASP A 31 9.50 -14.71 14.86
CA ASP A 31 9.86 -13.65 15.81
C ASP A 31 10.28 -12.36 15.12
N THR A 32 10.97 -12.45 13.98
CA THR A 32 11.35 -11.28 13.20
C THR A 32 10.11 -10.51 12.69
N PHE A 33 9.06 -11.23 12.26
CA PHE A 33 7.81 -10.59 11.86
C PHE A 33 7.15 -9.85 13.03
N ALA A 34 6.99 -10.53 14.16
CA ALA A 34 6.39 -9.96 15.37
C ALA A 34 7.16 -8.71 15.83
N HIS A 35 8.48 -8.79 15.89
CA HIS A 35 9.34 -7.67 16.27
C HIS A 35 9.21 -6.47 15.32
N VAL A 36 9.27 -6.68 14.00
CA VAL A 36 9.24 -5.59 13.02
C VAL A 36 7.88 -4.91 12.99
N CYS A 37 6.77 -5.64 13.13
CA CYS A 37 5.44 -5.04 13.14
C CYS A 37 4.99 -4.51 14.53
N GLY A 38 5.76 -4.79 15.59
CA GLY A 38 5.49 -4.29 16.94
C GLY A 38 4.33 -4.98 17.66
N TYR A 39 3.95 -6.18 17.21
CA TYR A 39 2.96 -7.04 17.86
C TYR A 39 3.64 -8.23 18.52
N HIS A 40 2.99 -8.85 19.50
CA HIS A 40 3.32 -10.20 19.92
C HIS A 40 2.71 -11.22 18.95
N ALA A 41 3.33 -12.40 18.80
CA ALA A 41 2.87 -13.42 17.86
C ALA A 41 1.43 -13.87 18.16
N GLU A 42 1.07 -13.97 19.43
CA GLU A 42 -0.26 -14.36 19.91
C GLU A 42 -1.36 -13.34 19.55
N GLU A 43 -0.97 -12.07 19.36
CA GLU A 43 -1.90 -11.03 18.93
C GLU A 43 -2.20 -11.09 17.44
N LEU A 44 -1.31 -11.72 16.66
CA LEU A 44 -1.38 -11.80 15.19
C LEU A 44 -2.06 -13.09 14.73
N VAL A 45 -1.77 -14.22 15.36
CA VAL A 45 -2.38 -15.51 14.99
C VAL A 45 -3.88 -15.46 15.19
N GLY A 46 -4.64 -15.91 14.19
CA GLY A 46 -6.10 -15.84 14.16
C GLY A 46 -6.66 -14.49 13.69
N LYS A 47 -5.82 -13.49 13.41
CA LYS A 47 -6.25 -12.20 12.84
C LYS A 47 -6.09 -12.18 11.32
N PRO A 48 -6.92 -11.42 10.61
CA PRO A 48 -6.70 -11.22 9.18
C PRO A 48 -5.41 -10.45 8.95
N HIS A 49 -4.66 -10.86 7.92
CA HIS A 49 -3.33 -10.30 7.63
C HIS A 49 -3.34 -8.78 7.33
N ASN A 50 -4.51 -8.23 6.97
CA ASN A 50 -4.68 -6.79 6.75
C ASN A 50 -4.55 -5.94 8.02
N ILE A 51 -4.41 -6.55 9.21
CA ILE A 51 -4.11 -5.84 10.47
C ILE A 51 -2.85 -4.97 10.38
N ILE A 52 -1.89 -5.36 9.53
CA ILE A 52 -0.65 -4.60 9.29
C ILE A 52 -0.69 -3.81 7.98
N ARG A 53 -1.84 -3.69 7.32
CA ARG A 53 -1.92 -2.98 6.05
C ARG A 53 -1.81 -1.47 6.26
N HIS A 54 -0.81 -0.84 5.63
CA HIS A 54 -0.71 0.61 5.65
C HIS A 54 -1.78 1.24 4.73
N PRO A 55 -2.46 2.32 5.16
CA PRO A 55 -3.49 3.00 4.36
C PRO A 55 -2.96 3.57 3.04
N ASP A 56 -1.66 3.90 2.97
CA ASP A 56 -1.02 4.38 1.74
C ASP A 56 -0.86 3.30 0.66
N MET A 57 -1.12 2.03 0.95
CA MET A 57 -1.04 0.98 -0.06
C MET A 57 -2.28 0.99 -0.95
N PRO A 58 -2.10 1.11 -2.30
CA PRO A 58 -3.22 1.06 -3.24
C PRO A 58 -4.02 -0.24 -3.12
N ARG A 59 -5.33 -0.15 -3.31
CA ARG A 59 -6.21 -1.34 -3.26
C ARG A 59 -5.93 -2.29 -4.41
N SER A 60 -5.63 -1.76 -5.59
CA SER A 60 -5.32 -2.53 -6.80
C SER A 60 -4.11 -3.44 -6.64
N ILE A 61 -3.09 -3.05 -5.86
CA ILE A 61 -1.91 -3.89 -5.58
C ILE A 61 -2.32 -5.16 -4.83
N PHE A 62 -3.17 -5.05 -3.82
CA PHE A 62 -3.66 -6.24 -3.10
C PHE A 62 -4.65 -7.05 -3.92
N LYS A 63 -5.48 -6.39 -4.76
CA LYS A 63 -6.33 -7.11 -5.71
C LYS A 63 -5.47 -7.95 -6.67
N GLN A 64 -4.46 -7.36 -7.29
CA GLN A 64 -3.54 -8.07 -8.17
C GLN A 64 -2.85 -9.24 -7.45
N MET A 65 -2.41 -9.02 -6.22
CA MET A 65 -1.81 -10.06 -5.39
C MET A 65 -2.78 -11.26 -5.23
N TRP A 66 -4.01 -11.00 -4.79
CA TRP A 66 -5.01 -12.06 -4.60
C TRP A 66 -5.36 -12.76 -5.91
N ASP A 67 -5.62 -12.02 -6.99
CA ASP A 67 -5.91 -12.56 -8.32
C ASP A 67 -4.77 -13.49 -8.80
N THR A 68 -3.54 -13.23 -8.38
CA THR A 68 -2.37 -14.05 -8.74
C THR A 68 -2.28 -15.32 -7.89
N ILE A 69 -2.29 -15.18 -6.55
CA ILE A 69 -2.00 -16.31 -5.67
C ILE A 69 -3.11 -17.36 -5.63
N VAL A 70 -4.36 -16.99 -5.86
CA VAL A 70 -5.48 -17.95 -5.91
C VAL A 70 -5.38 -18.87 -7.13
N THR A 71 -4.63 -18.49 -8.18
CA THR A 71 -4.38 -19.33 -9.35
C THR A 71 -3.20 -20.31 -9.17
N GLY A 72 -2.60 -20.35 -7.98
CA GLY A 72 -1.43 -21.18 -7.70
C GLY A 72 -0.09 -20.55 -8.11
N LYS A 73 -0.09 -19.28 -8.56
CA LYS A 73 1.13 -18.56 -8.95
C LYS A 73 1.71 -17.78 -7.76
N GLU A 74 3.02 -17.58 -7.76
CA GLU A 74 3.67 -16.67 -6.83
C GLU A 74 3.39 -15.21 -7.19
N TRP A 75 3.30 -14.36 -6.18
CA TRP A 75 3.27 -12.91 -6.31
C TRP A 75 4.47 -12.29 -5.62
N GLU A 76 5.01 -11.22 -6.20
CA GLU A 76 6.13 -10.49 -5.65
C GLU A 76 5.90 -8.97 -5.76
N GLY A 77 6.25 -8.24 -4.70
CA GLY A 77 6.08 -6.79 -4.68
C GLY A 77 6.64 -6.11 -3.44
N ILE A 78 6.83 -4.80 -3.54
CA ILE A 78 7.25 -3.97 -2.41
C ILE A 78 6.00 -3.48 -1.68
N VAL A 79 5.98 -3.66 -0.35
CA VAL A 79 4.80 -3.38 0.48
C VAL A 79 5.19 -2.47 1.64
N LYS A 80 4.37 -1.44 1.86
CA LYS A 80 4.40 -0.60 3.06
C LYS A 80 3.44 -1.19 4.08
N ASN A 81 3.91 -1.45 5.28
CA ASN A 81 3.12 -2.02 6.36
C ASN A 81 3.02 -1.06 7.54
N LEU A 82 1.89 -1.11 8.24
CA LEU A 82 1.65 -0.38 9.48
C LEU A 82 2.14 -1.20 10.68
N ARG A 83 2.68 -0.54 11.68
CA ARG A 83 3.05 -1.09 12.97
C ARG A 83 1.96 -0.84 14.01
N LYS A 84 1.97 -1.63 15.09
CA LYS A 84 1.06 -1.46 16.23
C LYS A 84 1.18 -0.08 16.88
N ASP A 85 2.38 0.48 16.92
CA ASP A 85 2.70 1.78 17.53
C ASP A 85 2.43 3.00 16.63
N GLY A 86 1.86 2.78 15.44
CA GLY A 86 1.57 3.84 14.46
C GLY A 86 2.74 4.17 13.53
N GLY A 87 3.91 3.56 13.72
CA GLY A 87 5.00 3.60 12.75
C GLY A 87 4.72 2.73 11.53
N TYR A 88 5.65 2.71 10.59
CA TYR A 88 5.53 1.90 9.37
C TYR A 88 6.89 1.31 8.97
N TYR A 89 6.86 0.33 8.06
CA TYR A 89 8.05 -0.27 7.50
C TYR A 89 7.81 -0.77 6.07
N TRP A 90 8.88 -0.83 5.29
CA TRP A 90 8.86 -1.32 3.92
C TRP A 90 9.53 -2.67 3.80
N VAL A 91 8.93 -3.56 3.03
CA VAL A 91 9.47 -4.89 2.75
C VAL A 91 9.28 -5.26 1.29
N HIS A 92 10.21 -6.03 0.76
CA HIS A 92 10.02 -6.77 -0.49
C HIS A 92 9.42 -8.13 -0.13
N ALA A 93 8.20 -8.37 -0.54
CA ALA A 93 7.42 -9.55 -0.19
C ALA A 93 7.31 -10.49 -1.39
N ARG A 94 7.52 -11.79 -1.13
CA ARG A 94 7.16 -12.89 -2.03
C ARG A 94 6.09 -13.72 -1.34
N ILE A 95 4.97 -13.94 -2.02
CA ILE A 95 3.85 -14.73 -1.52
C ILE A 95 3.70 -15.97 -2.40
N THR A 96 3.77 -17.13 -1.77
CA THR A 96 3.73 -18.44 -2.44
C THR A 96 2.54 -19.22 -1.90
N PRO A 97 1.67 -19.80 -2.77
CA PRO A 97 0.65 -20.74 -2.35
C PRO A 97 1.26 -21.96 -1.68
N LEU A 98 0.63 -22.44 -0.61
CA LEU A 98 0.94 -23.70 0.06
C LEU A 98 -0.05 -24.74 -0.44
N SER A 99 0.47 -25.88 -0.91
CA SER A 99 -0.37 -26.95 -1.45
C SER A 99 -0.16 -28.25 -0.68
N GLU A 100 -1.27 -28.95 -0.41
CA GLU A 100 -1.30 -30.30 0.14
C GLU A 100 -2.18 -31.16 -0.78
N ASN A 101 -1.68 -32.33 -1.16
CA ASN A 101 -2.38 -33.25 -2.07
C ASN A 101 -2.89 -32.59 -3.37
N GLY A 102 -2.12 -31.62 -3.91
CA GLY A 102 -2.48 -30.89 -5.14
C GLY A 102 -3.52 -29.78 -4.97
N GLN A 103 -3.97 -29.51 -3.76
CA GLN A 103 -4.91 -28.43 -3.45
C GLN A 103 -4.21 -27.31 -2.66
N ILE A 104 -4.51 -26.06 -2.98
CA ILE A 104 -4.01 -24.92 -2.21
C ILE A 104 -4.71 -24.92 -0.86
N VAL A 105 -3.95 -24.91 0.24
CA VAL A 105 -4.45 -24.92 1.62
C VAL A 105 -4.17 -23.62 2.37
N GLY A 106 -3.38 -22.71 1.79
CA GLY A 106 -3.02 -21.44 2.38
C GLY A 106 -1.90 -20.76 1.63
N TYR A 107 -1.30 -19.75 2.25
CA TYR A 107 -0.24 -18.95 1.64
C TYR A 107 0.91 -18.74 2.62
N LYS A 108 2.13 -18.73 2.09
CA LYS A 108 3.36 -18.35 2.81
C LYS A 108 3.86 -17.04 2.25
N SER A 109 4.18 -16.07 3.10
CA SER A 109 4.85 -14.86 2.71
C SER A 109 6.24 -14.80 3.32
N ALA A 110 7.24 -14.59 2.47
CA ALA A 110 8.62 -14.33 2.84
C ALA A 110 8.95 -12.87 2.47
N ARG A 111 9.49 -12.10 3.41
CA ARG A 111 9.78 -10.69 3.22
C ARG A 111 11.20 -10.37 3.64
N VAL A 112 11.81 -9.43 2.93
CA VAL A 112 13.17 -8.96 3.18
C VAL A 112 13.24 -7.44 3.15
N TYR A 113 14.36 -6.91 3.61
CA TYR A 113 14.71 -5.50 3.56
C TYR A 113 14.61 -4.90 2.16
N VAL A 114 14.24 -3.62 2.09
CA VAL A 114 14.21 -2.81 0.86
C VAL A 114 15.13 -1.61 1.02
N ALA A 115 15.98 -1.36 0.03
CA ALA A 115 16.88 -0.22 0.03
C ALA A 115 16.13 1.13 0.02
N PRO A 116 16.65 2.20 0.66
CA PRO A 116 15.96 3.49 0.79
C PRO A 116 15.51 4.10 -0.54
N TYR A 117 16.37 4.08 -1.57
CA TYR A 117 16.01 4.63 -2.88
C TYR A 117 14.80 3.94 -3.49
N LYS A 118 14.68 2.61 -3.29
CA LYS A 118 13.58 1.81 -3.82
C LYS A 118 12.27 2.09 -3.07
N ARG A 119 12.35 2.33 -1.75
CA ARG A 119 11.21 2.76 -0.94
C ARG A 119 10.65 4.08 -1.42
N GLN A 120 11.53 5.07 -1.66
CA GLN A 120 11.14 6.40 -2.17
C GLN A 120 10.50 6.34 -3.56
N GLU A 121 11.05 5.51 -4.46
CA GLU A 121 10.46 5.25 -5.78
C GLU A 121 9.03 4.69 -5.65
N MET A 122 8.86 3.68 -4.80
CA MET A 122 7.58 3.01 -4.63
C MET A 122 6.55 3.88 -3.90
N ASP A 123 6.97 4.70 -2.94
CA ASP A 123 6.06 5.64 -2.26
C ASP A 123 5.44 6.63 -3.25
N LYS A 124 6.25 7.21 -4.14
CA LYS A 124 5.75 8.08 -5.23
C LYS A 124 4.82 7.35 -6.19
N LYS A 125 5.20 6.14 -6.61
CA LYS A 125 4.39 5.30 -7.50
C LYS A 125 3.03 4.97 -6.89
N TYR A 126 3.01 4.56 -5.63
CA TYR A 126 1.78 4.20 -4.94
C TYR A 126 0.89 5.41 -4.64
N ALA A 127 1.48 6.56 -4.34
CA ALA A 127 0.72 7.81 -4.23
C ALA A 127 -0.02 8.14 -5.54
N HIS A 128 0.64 7.97 -6.69
CA HIS A 128 0.02 8.18 -8.00
C HIS A 128 -1.14 7.20 -8.26
N ILE A 129 -0.93 5.91 -7.97
CA ILE A 129 -1.97 4.87 -8.14
C ILE A 129 -3.17 5.16 -7.23
N ARG A 130 -2.95 5.50 -5.94
CA ARG A 130 -4.05 5.87 -5.02
C ARG A 130 -4.85 7.05 -5.53
N ASN A 131 -4.17 8.10 -5.99
CA ASN A 131 -4.85 9.26 -6.53
C ASN A 131 -5.75 8.90 -7.72
N ALA A 132 -5.30 7.99 -8.59
CA ALA A 132 -6.11 7.47 -9.68
C ALA A 132 -7.31 6.62 -9.18
N GLU A 133 -7.09 5.76 -8.17
CA GLU A 133 -8.15 4.94 -7.55
C GLU A 133 -9.22 5.79 -6.85
N GLU A 134 -8.84 6.95 -6.34
CA GLU A 134 -9.72 7.91 -5.65
C GLU A 134 -10.36 8.93 -6.61
N GLY A 135 -10.13 8.78 -7.92
CA GLY A 135 -10.58 9.75 -8.93
C GLY A 135 -9.84 11.10 -8.88
N LYS A 136 -8.77 11.17 -8.09
CA LYS A 136 -7.85 12.31 -8.03
C LYS A 136 -6.78 12.13 -9.11
N ILE A 137 -7.18 12.28 -10.38
CA ILE A 137 -6.22 12.15 -11.49
C ILE A 137 -5.27 13.34 -11.43
N PRO A 138 -3.97 13.14 -11.19
CA PRO A 138 -3.01 14.22 -11.35
C PRO A 138 -2.90 14.50 -12.85
N PHE A 139 -3.49 15.59 -13.28
CA PHE A 139 -3.26 16.10 -14.62
C PHE A 139 -2.49 17.43 -14.52
N THR A 140 -1.58 17.63 -15.45
CA THR A 140 -0.87 18.89 -15.59
C THR A 140 -1.54 19.68 -16.71
N ILE A 141 -2.08 20.84 -16.37
CA ILE A 141 -2.56 21.79 -17.37
C ILE A 141 -1.47 22.84 -17.55
N ASN A 142 -0.97 22.95 -18.77
CA ASN A 142 -0.09 24.04 -19.16
C ASN A 142 -0.97 25.23 -19.56
N LEU A 143 -1.06 26.21 -18.67
CA LEU A 143 -1.81 27.43 -18.94
C LEU A 143 -0.83 28.58 -19.19
N SER A 144 -1.15 29.41 -20.17
CA SER A 144 -0.53 30.73 -20.31
C SER A 144 -0.91 31.62 -19.12
N SER A 145 -0.14 32.67 -18.87
CA SER A 145 -0.44 33.62 -17.79
C SER A 145 -1.85 34.24 -17.91
N LEU A 146 -2.36 34.43 -19.13
CA LEU A 146 -3.69 34.92 -19.38
C LEU A 146 -4.77 33.89 -18.98
N GLU A 147 -4.59 32.63 -19.35
CA GLU A 147 -5.54 31.56 -19.01
C GLU A 147 -5.52 31.28 -17.51
N TRP A 148 -4.35 31.31 -16.86
CA TRP A 148 -4.24 31.21 -15.42
C TRP A 148 -5.02 32.30 -14.70
N ASN A 149 -4.89 33.58 -15.14
CA ASN A 149 -5.61 34.69 -14.54
C ASN A 149 -7.13 34.57 -14.72
N LYS A 150 -7.59 34.05 -15.87
CA LYS A 150 -9.02 33.77 -16.10
C LYS A 150 -9.54 32.69 -15.16
N LEU A 151 -8.81 31.61 -15.02
CA LEU A 151 -9.16 30.49 -14.13
C LEU A 151 -9.21 30.97 -12.68
N LYS A 152 -8.24 31.75 -12.25
CA LYS A 152 -8.16 32.31 -10.91
C LYS A 152 -9.36 33.22 -10.62
N ALA A 153 -9.65 34.15 -11.51
CA ALA A 153 -10.80 35.10 -11.38
C ALA A 153 -12.14 34.33 -11.32
N HIS A 154 -12.28 33.25 -12.09
CA HIS A 154 -13.48 32.40 -12.06
C HIS A 154 -13.61 31.66 -10.72
N ALA A 155 -12.53 31.03 -10.22
CA ALA A 155 -12.53 30.37 -8.95
C ALA A 155 -12.87 31.28 -7.77
N GLU A 156 -12.29 32.49 -7.76
CA GLU A 156 -12.58 33.51 -6.75
C GLU A 156 -14.04 33.98 -6.80
N LYS A 157 -14.58 34.20 -8.00
CA LYS A 157 -15.98 34.64 -8.19
C LYS A 157 -16.97 33.59 -7.71
N GLU A 158 -16.72 32.30 -8.00
CA GLU A 158 -17.62 31.20 -7.65
C GLU A 158 -17.34 30.64 -6.22
N GLY A 159 -16.29 31.10 -5.54
CA GLY A 159 -15.91 30.63 -4.20
C GLY A 159 -15.50 29.14 -4.15
N ILE A 160 -14.93 28.62 -5.25
CA ILE A 160 -14.54 27.22 -5.41
C ILE A 160 -13.04 27.09 -5.65
N THR A 161 -12.51 25.88 -5.48
CA THR A 161 -11.09 25.58 -5.74
C THR A 161 -10.78 25.49 -7.22
N TYR A 162 -9.53 25.70 -7.60
CA TYR A 162 -9.06 25.52 -8.98
C TYR A 162 -9.34 24.11 -9.53
N GLN A 163 -9.28 23.10 -8.66
CA GLN A 163 -9.58 21.71 -9.00
C GLN A 163 -11.06 21.52 -9.36
N GLU A 164 -11.95 22.18 -8.65
CA GLU A 164 -13.40 22.16 -8.94
C GLU A 164 -13.73 22.88 -10.25
N VAL A 165 -13.05 24.00 -10.55
CA VAL A 165 -13.21 24.67 -11.85
C VAL A 165 -12.83 23.74 -12.98
N VAL A 166 -11.69 23.07 -12.87
CA VAL A 166 -11.22 22.13 -13.89
C VAL A 166 -12.15 20.94 -14.03
N LYS A 167 -12.67 20.40 -12.93
CA LYS A 167 -13.65 19.31 -12.96
C LYS A 167 -14.92 19.73 -13.71
N GLN A 168 -15.45 20.91 -13.42
CA GLN A 168 -16.62 21.46 -14.13
C GLN A 168 -16.39 21.65 -15.64
N LEU A 169 -15.15 21.94 -16.04
CA LEU A 169 -14.79 22.03 -17.46
C LEU A 169 -14.74 20.66 -18.15
N ILE A 170 -14.22 19.66 -17.45
CA ILE A 170 -14.16 18.29 -17.96
C ILE A 170 -15.56 17.68 -18.07
N ASP A 171 -16.43 17.91 -17.11
CA ASP A 171 -17.81 17.38 -17.08
C ASP A 171 -18.71 17.97 -18.20
N LYS A 172 -18.22 19.01 -18.91
CA LYS A 172 -18.93 19.67 -20.04
C LYS A 172 -18.48 19.19 -21.42
N ILE A 173 -17.45 18.31 -21.49
CA ILE A 173 -16.92 17.73 -22.74
C ILE A 173 -17.53 16.35 -22.95
#